data_63679724400195e68fe08cf1d25840ed
#
_entry.id   63679724400195e68fe08cf1d25840ed
#
_cell.length_a   1.000
_cell.length_b   1.000
_cell.length_c   1.000
_cell.angle_alpha   90.00
_cell.angle_beta   90.00
_cell.angle_gamma   90.00
#
_symmetry.space_group_name_H-M   'P 1'
#
loop_
_entity.id
_entity.type
_entity.pdbx_description
1 polymer ?
#
loop_
_entity_poly.entity_id
_entity_poly.type
_entity_poly.pdbx_seq_one_letter_code
_entity_poly.pdbx_strand_id
1 'polypeptide(L)'
;MELRNINTFLKVAATQNFSKAAEQLGYSQSAVTIQIRQLEKELGISLFERIGKRVYLTERGAEFTSYANEIMRVTSRASLFAKDK
;
A
#
# COMPACT_ATOMS: atom_id res chain seq x y z
N MET A 1 6.92 8.61 6.34
CA MET A 1 6.13 7.59 5.62
C MET A 1 4.70 7.61 6.13
N GLU A 2 3.78 7.83 5.24
CA GLU A 2 2.37 7.95 5.62
C GLU A 2 1.72 6.56 5.74
N LEU A 3 1.01 6.31 6.84
CA LEU A 3 0.28 5.04 7.00
C LEU A 3 -0.74 4.83 5.89
N ARG A 4 -1.36 5.90 5.42
CA ARG A 4 -2.29 5.85 4.29
C ARG A 4 -1.64 5.24 3.06
N ASN A 5 -0.41 5.64 2.76
CA ASN A 5 0.31 5.14 1.59
C ASN A 5 0.64 3.66 1.73
N ILE A 6 0.98 3.22 2.94
CA ILE A 6 1.26 1.82 3.23
C ILE A 6 0.01 0.97 3.05
N ASN A 7 -1.12 1.46 3.56
CA ASN A 7 -2.39 0.75 3.41
C ASN A 7 -2.79 0.65 1.94
N THR A 8 -2.60 1.74 1.19
CA THR A 8 -2.86 1.75 -0.25
C THR A 8 -1.97 0.77 -0.98
N PHE A 9 -0.68 0.71 -0.61
CA PHE A 9 0.25 -0.26 -1.19
C PHE A 9 -0.27 -1.70 -1.02
N LEU A 10 -0.71 -2.04 0.19
CA LEU A 10 -1.24 -3.39 0.46
C LEU A 10 -2.49 -3.68 -0.36
N LYS A 11 -3.35 -2.69 -0.53
CA LYS A 11 -4.58 -2.86 -1.33
C LYS A 11 -4.26 -3.07 -2.81
N VAL A 12 -3.31 -2.30 -3.36
CA VAL A 12 -2.89 -2.48 -4.75
C VAL A 12 -2.25 -3.85 -4.94
N ALA A 13 -1.42 -4.27 -3.99
CA ALA A 13 -0.80 -5.59 -4.05
C ALA A 13 -1.83 -6.71 -4.07
N ALA A 14 -2.88 -6.59 -3.26
CA ALA A 14 -3.93 -7.60 -3.16
C ALA A 14 -4.83 -7.64 -4.40
N THR A 15 -5.17 -6.48 -4.94
CA THR A 15 -6.10 -6.40 -6.09
C THR A 15 -5.40 -6.50 -7.44
N GLN A 16 -4.12 -6.19 -7.49
CA GLN A 16 -3.33 -6.14 -8.73
C GLN A 16 -3.93 -5.18 -9.77
N ASN A 17 -4.60 -4.14 -9.29
CA ASN A 17 -5.34 -3.21 -10.15
C ASN A 17 -5.52 -1.88 -9.42
N PHE A 18 -4.97 -0.79 -9.98
CA PHE A 18 -5.06 0.53 -9.36
C PHE A 18 -6.50 1.03 -9.26
N SER A 19 -7.30 0.81 -10.31
CA SER A 19 -8.70 1.24 -10.31
C SER A 19 -9.52 0.52 -9.25
N LYS A 20 -9.32 -0.79 -9.14
CA LYS A 20 -10.03 -1.60 -8.17
C LYS A 20 -9.64 -1.24 -6.75
N ALA A 21 -8.36 -1.04 -6.52
CA ALA A 21 -7.86 -0.60 -5.21
C ALA A 21 -8.47 0.74 -4.82
N ALA A 22 -8.50 1.70 -5.76
CA ALA A 22 -9.08 3.01 -5.54
C ALA A 22 -10.56 2.90 -5.17
N GLU A 23 -11.32 2.08 -5.90
CA GLU A 23 -12.72 1.86 -5.63
C GLU A 23 -12.94 1.33 -4.22
N GLN A 24 -12.17 0.32 -3.82
CA GLN A 24 -12.29 -0.29 -2.50
C GLN A 24 -11.88 0.65 -1.37
N LEU A 25 -10.96 1.56 -1.65
CA LEU A 25 -10.48 2.51 -0.64
C LEU A 25 -11.29 3.81 -0.59
N GLY A 26 -12.14 4.04 -1.59
CA GLY A 26 -12.91 5.28 -1.68
C GLY A 26 -12.07 6.45 -2.18
N TYR A 27 -11.02 6.19 -2.96
CA TYR A 27 -10.16 7.21 -3.56
C TYR A 27 -10.32 7.24 -5.07
N SER A 28 -9.87 8.33 -5.68
CA SER A 28 -9.71 8.36 -7.13
C SER A 28 -8.47 7.53 -7.50
N GLN A 29 -8.42 7.05 -8.75
CA GLN A 29 -7.24 6.32 -9.23
C GLN A 29 -6.00 7.19 -9.19
N SER A 30 -6.12 8.48 -9.52
CA SER A 30 -4.98 9.39 -9.48
C SER A 30 -4.44 9.57 -8.06
N ALA A 31 -5.32 9.58 -7.06
CA ALA A 31 -4.89 9.66 -5.67
C ALA A 31 -4.07 8.42 -5.28
N VAL A 32 -4.53 7.24 -5.67
CA VAL A 32 -3.81 5.99 -5.41
C VAL A 32 -2.42 6.03 -6.07
N THR A 33 -2.36 6.48 -7.33
CA THR A 33 -1.09 6.59 -8.05
C THR A 33 -0.12 7.53 -7.33
N ILE A 34 -0.61 8.68 -6.87
CA ILE A 34 0.22 9.64 -6.13
C ILE A 34 0.74 9.03 -4.84
N GLN A 35 -0.11 8.34 -4.09
CA GLN A 35 0.27 7.72 -2.83
C GLN A 35 1.35 6.66 -3.02
N ILE A 36 1.22 5.84 -4.04
CA ILE A 36 2.22 4.81 -4.36
C ILE A 36 3.55 5.47 -4.77
N ARG A 37 3.49 6.50 -5.61
CA ARG A 37 4.71 7.20 -6.04
C ARG A 37 5.44 7.88 -4.89
N GLN A 38 4.68 8.46 -3.95
CA GLN A 38 5.28 9.05 -2.76
C GLN A 38 6.01 8.01 -1.94
N LEU A 39 5.39 6.85 -1.76
CA LEU A 39 6.00 5.76 -1.01
C LEU A 39 7.26 5.25 -1.70
N GLU A 40 7.20 5.03 -3.01
CA GLU A 40 8.35 4.61 -3.79
C GLU A 40 9.50 5.60 -3.71
N LYS A 41 9.17 6.90 -3.78
CA LYS A 41 10.18 7.95 -3.68
C LYS A 41 10.86 7.95 -2.32
N GLU A 42 10.10 7.79 -1.26
CA GLU A 42 10.66 7.76 0.10
C GLU A 42 11.56 6.55 0.32
N LEU A 43 11.16 5.40 -0.22
CA LEU A 43 11.92 4.16 -0.07
C LEU A 43 13.08 4.07 -1.06
N GLY A 44 13.02 4.84 -2.14
CA GLY A 44 14.05 4.82 -3.19
C GLY A 44 14.02 3.56 -4.02
N ILE A 45 12.86 2.88 -4.10
CA ILE A 45 12.70 1.65 -4.87
C ILE A 45 11.36 1.67 -5.61
N SER A 46 11.27 0.85 -6.67
CA SER A 46 10.01 0.62 -7.34
C SER A 46 9.31 -0.55 -6.67
N LEU A 47 8.05 -0.37 -6.31
CA LEU A 47 7.26 -1.40 -5.62
C LEU A 47 6.44 -2.23 -6.59
N PHE A 48 6.05 -1.64 -7.72
CA PHE A 48 5.19 -2.27 -8.71
C PHE A 48 5.72 -2.12 -10.12
N GLU A 49 5.35 -3.08 -10.97
CA GLU A 49 5.55 -2.97 -12.40
C GLU A 49 4.26 -3.37 -13.09
N ARG A 50 4.02 -2.77 -14.26
CA ARG A 50 2.85 -3.07 -15.07
C ARG A 50 3.21 -4.04 -16.18
N ILE A 51 2.42 -5.11 -16.29
CA ILE A 51 2.54 -6.08 -17.37
C ILE A 51 1.13 -6.23 -17.95
N GLY A 52 0.93 -5.69 -19.16
CA GLY A 52 -0.40 -5.62 -19.74
C GLY A 52 -1.29 -4.71 -18.93
N LYS A 53 -2.44 -5.22 -18.52
CA LYS A 53 -3.42 -4.47 -17.74
C LYS A 53 -3.30 -4.72 -16.23
N ARG A 54 -2.38 -5.59 -15.83
CA ARG A 54 -2.20 -5.94 -14.43
C ARG A 54 -0.97 -5.27 -13.84
N VAL A 55 -1.00 -5.18 -12.52
CA VAL A 55 0.07 -4.61 -11.73
C VAL A 55 0.63 -5.72 -10.84
N TYR A 56 1.94 -5.88 -10.86
CA TYR A 56 2.62 -6.91 -10.09
C TYR A 56 3.65 -6.27 -9.17
N LEU A 57 3.90 -6.90 -8.04
CA LEU A 57 4.99 -6.48 -7.15
C LEU A 57 6.33 -6.73 -7.83
N THR A 58 7.24 -5.76 -7.68
CA THR A 58 8.65 -6.01 -8.00
C THR A 58 9.22 -6.92 -6.91
N GLU A 59 10.45 -7.39 -7.10
CA GLU A 59 11.13 -8.16 -6.06
C GLU A 59 11.21 -7.38 -4.75
N ARG A 60 11.60 -6.09 -4.84
CA ARG A 60 11.68 -5.24 -3.66
C ARG A 60 10.31 -4.93 -3.07
N GLY A 61 9.29 -4.81 -3.92
CA GLY A 61 7.91 -4.65 -3.47
C GLY A 61 7.45 -5.86 -2.67
N ALA A 62 7.78 -7.06 -3.15
CA ALA A 62 7.45 -8.29 -2.43
C ALA A 62 8.13 -8.33 -1.06
N GLU A 63 9.41 -7.94 -1.00
CA GLU A 63 10.13 -7.86 0.28
C GLU A 63 9.49 -6.85 1.22
N PHE A 64 9.05 -5.70 0.69
CA PHE A 64 8.44 -4.66 1.50
C PHE A 64 7.09 -5.08 2.07
N THR A 65 6.40 -6.03 1.45
CA THR A 65 5.08 -6.48 1.89
C THR A 65 5.06 -6.93 3.35
N SER A 66 6.09 -7.65 3.79
CA SER A 66 6.14 -8.11 5.17
C SER A 66 6.28 -6.95 6.16
N TYR A 67 7.06 -5.92 5.80
CA TYR A 67 7.18 -4.72 6.62
C TYR A 67 5.86 -3.96 6.66
N ALA A 68 5.21 -3.81 5.51
CA ALA A 68 3.94 -3.10 5.40
C ALA A 68 2.86 -3.77 6.27
N ASN A 69 2.77 -5.09 6.20
CA ASN A 69 1.83 -5.86 7.02
C ASN A 69 2.11 -5.69 8.51
N GLU A 70 3.38 -5.71 8.89
CA GLU A 70 3.77 -5.54 10.28
C GLU A 70 3.43 -4.14 10.80
N ILE A 71 3.71 -3.11 9.99
CA ILE A 71 3.37 -1.73 10.34
C ILE A 71 1.87 -1.59 10.59
N MET A 72 1.05 -2.11 9.68
CA MET A 72 -0.40 -2.01 9.82
C MET A 72 -0.92 -2.83 11.00
N ARG A 73 -0.31 -3.97 11.27
CA ARG A 73 -0.68 -4.80 12.42
C ARG A 73 -0.38 -4.09 13.74
N VAL A 74 0.79 -3.48 13.86
CA VAL A 74 1.16 -2.72 15.06
C VAL A 74 0.25 -1.51 15.22
N THR A 75 -0.06 -0.83 14.12
CA THR A 75 -0.97 0.32 14.14
C THR A 75 -2.35 -0.08 14.65
N SER A 76 -2.87 -1.21 14.18
CA SER A 76 -4.18 -1.72 14.64
C SER A 76 -4.15 -2.06 16.13
N ARG A 77 -3.07 -2.69 16.58
CA ARG A 77 -2.92 -3.04 18.00
C ARG A 77 -2.84 -1.79 18.88
N ALA A 78 -2.15 -0.77 18.41
CA ALA A 78 -2.04 0.49 19.13
C ALA A 78 -3.41 1.16 19.27
N SER A 79 -4.24 1.11 18.22
CA SER A 79 -5.60 1.63 18.27
C SER A 79 -6.46 0.88 19.28
N LEU A 80 -6.34 -0.45 19.29
CA LEU A 80 -7.09 -1.28 20.24
C LEU A 80 -6.65 -1.02 21.68
N PHE A 81 -5.35 -0.86 21.90
CA PHE A 81 -4.82 -0.52 23.22
C PHE A 81 -5.45 0.78 23.74
N ALA A 82 -5.54 1.79 22.87
CA ALA A 82 -6.09 3.08 23.25
C ALA A 82 -7.57 3.02 23.63
N LYS A 83 -8.32 2.05 23.09
CA LYS A 83 -9.74 1.87 23.36
C LYS A 83 -10.01 0.94 24.54
N ASP A 84 -9.02 0.17 24.93
CA ASP A 84 -9.12 -0.78 26.02
C ASP A 84 -8.86 -0.05 27.34
N LYS A 85 -9.80 -0.13 28.25
CA LYS A 85 -9.67 0.51 29.56
C LYS A 85 -9.66 -0.51 30.67
#